data_69bdae19e8d00d0753dd3f147413f090
#
_entry.id   69bdae19e8d00d0753dd3f147413f090
#
_cell.length_a   1.000
_cell.length_b   1.000
_cell.length_c   1.000
_cell.angle_alpha   90.00
_cell.angle_beta   90.00
_cell.angle_gamma   90.00
#
_symmetry.space_group_name_H-M   'P 1'
#
loop_
_entity.id
_entity.type
_entity.pdbx_description
1 polymer ?
#
loop_
_entity_poly.entity_id
_entity_poly.type
_entity_poly.pdbx_seq_one_letter_code
_entity_poly.pdbx_strand_id
1 'polypeptide(L)'
;MATAKPDTGHGATLTLSSNSGSYKIRRITGYRENLPVVNISYLGTTGYRDTMPGDLVDIDAFEVEVLFEAVTGLPPTGTVETATITYPLQTSGASTAANTAGTAFINSRKWPDLQTNSEMVGTISIQYDGATGQTFTAAS
;
A
#
# COMPACT_ATOMS: atom_id res chain seq x y z
N MET A 1 6.69 -17.00 -21.50
CA MET A 1 7.25 -16.55 -20.22
C MET A 1 7.35 -15.01 -20.19
N ALA A 2 6.88 -14.42 -19.12
CA ALA A 2 6.99 -12.96 -18.97
C ALA A 2 8.44 -12.55 -18.70
N THR A 3 8.89 -11.46 -19.31
CA THR A 3 10.22 -10.91 -19.12
C THR A 3 10.16 -9.73 -18.16
N ALA A 4 10.91 -9.81 -17.07
CA ALA A 4 10.98 -8.73 -16.08
C ALA A 4 11.56 -7.45 -16.70
N LYS A 5 10.96 -6.32 -16.36
CA LYS A 5 11.39 -5.01 -16.85
C LYS A 5 11.18 -3.97 -15.75
N PRO A 6 12.21 -3.19 -15.40
CA PRO A 6 12.04 -2.08 -14.48
C PRO A 6 11.04 -1.06 -15.04
N ASP A 7 10.25 -0.45 -14.17
CA ASP A 7 9.20 0.43 -14.59
C ASP A 7 8.96 1.55 -13.59
N THR A 8 8.19 2.54 -14.04
CA THR A 8 7.70 3.63 -13.21
C THR A 8 6.33 3.26 -12.65
N GLY A 9 5.87 3.98 -11.65
CA GLY A 9 4.52 3.77 -11.09
C GLY A 9 3.38 4.29 -11.97
N HIS A 10 3.65 4.77 -13.18
CA HIS A 10 2.62 5.31 -14.05
C HIS A 10 1.63 4.21 -14.49
N GLY A 11 0.36 4.45 -14.24
CA GLY A 11 -0.70 3.48 -14.55
C GLY A 11 -1.11 2.58 -13.39
N ALA A 12 -0.52 2.75 -12.21
CA ALA A 12 -0.95 2.02 -11.02
C ALA A 12 -2.36 2.45 -10.58
N THR A 13 -3.13 1.50 -10.05
CA THR A 13 -4.49 1.77 -9.56
C THR A 13 -4.70 1.20 -8.17
N LEU A 14 -5.64 1.80 -7.44
CA LEU A 14 -6.10 1.31 -6.15
C LEU A 14 -7.58 0.96 -6.26
N THR A 15 -7.94 -0.25 -5.86
CA THR A 15 -9.33 -0.70 -5.84
C THR A 15 -9.70 -1.11 -4.42
N LEU A 16 -10.84 -0.63 -3.95
CA LEU A 16 -11.43 -1.02 -2.67
C LEU A 16 -12.70 -1.82 -2.94
N SER A 17 -12.88 -2.94 -2.25
CA SER A 17 -13.97 -3.88 -2.55
C SER A 17 -15.37 -3.30 -2.28
N SER A 18 -15.49 -2.33 -1.38
CA SER A 18 -16.78 -1.68 -1.11
C SER A 18 -17.18 -0.64 -2.16
N ASN A 19 -16.27 -0.28 -3.04
CA ASN A 19 -16.51 0.70 -4.09
C ASN A 19 -16.08 0.10 -5.42
N SER A 20 -17.03 -0.06 -6.34
CA SER A 20 -16.80 -0.68 -7.64
C SER A 20 -15.93 0.15 -8.58
N GLY A 21 -15.70 1.42 -8.28
CA GLY A 21 -14.84 2.29 -9.05
C GLY A 21 -13.41 2.31 -8.55
N SER A 22 -12.48 2.60 -9.45
CA SER A 22 -11.09 2.85 -9.08
C SER A 22 -10.88 4.34 -8.88
N TYR A 23 -10.10 4.69 -7.85
CA TYR A 23 -9.74 6.07 -7.60
C TYR A 23 -8.58 6.48 -8.49
N LYS A 24 -8.55 7.74 -8.91
CA LYS A 24 -7.42 8.29 -9.68
C LYS A 24 -6.30 8.66 -8.73
N ILE A 25 -5.26 7.86 -8.74
CA ILE A 25 -4.16 7.97 -7.79
C ILE A 25 -3.05 8.83 -8.36
N ARG A 26 -2.54 9.75 -7.54
CA ARG A 26 -1.35 10.51 -7.87
C ARG A 26 -0.09 9.90 -7.26
N ARG A 27 -0.21 9.35 -6.04
CA ARG A 27 0.95 8.88 -5.31
C ARG A 27 0.53 7.88 -4.23
N ILE A 28 1.34 6.86 -4.04
CA ILE A 28 1.23 5.92 -2.92
C ILE A 28 2.58 5.91 -2.23
N THR A 29 2.60 6.16 -0.91
CA THR A 29 3.84 6.21 -0.13
C THR A 29 3.69 5.51 1.20
N GLY A 30 4.82 5.08 1.77
CA GLY A 30 4.85 4.53 3.11
C GLY A 30 4.53 3.05 3.22
N TYR A 31 4.35 2.37 2.09
CA TYR A 31 4.08 0.93 2.09
C TYR A 31 5.30 0.16 2.55
N ARG A 32 5.24 -0.39 3.76
CA ARG A 32 6.42 -0.97 4.40
C ARG A 32 6.03 -2.09 5.36
N GLU A 33 6.82 -3.17 5.32
CA GLU A 33 6.76 -4.23 6.32
C GLU A 33 7.99 -4.17 7.21
N ASN A 34 7.81 -4.41 8.50
CA ASN A 34 8.89 -4.45 9.47
C ASN A 34 8.85 -5.74 10.25
N LEU A 35 9.99 -6.39 10.37
CA LEU A 35 10.18 -7.47 11.31
C LEU A 35 11.02 -6.93 12.47
N PRO A 36 10.48 -6.86 13.70
CA PRO A 36 11.23 -6.38 14.84
C PRO A 36 12.49 -7.20 15.09
N VAL A 37 13.54 -6.54 15.54
CA VAL A 37 14.81 -7.18 15.88
C VAL A 37 14.87 -7.35 17.39
N VAL A 38 15.12 -8.57 17.84
CA VAL A 38 15.25 -8.87 19.28
C VAL A 38 16.73 -8.92 19.64
N ASN A 39 17.10 -8.17 20.66
CA ASN A 39 18.46 -8.16 21.18
C ASN A 39 18.64 -9.34 22.15
N ILE A 40 19.52 -10.28 21.80
CA ILE A 40 19.82 -11.45 22.63
C ILE A 40 21.22 -11.40 23.23
N SER A 41 21.89 -10.25 23.17
CA SER A 41 23.21 -10.07 23.74
C SER A 41 23.17 -10.24 25.26
N TYR A 42 24.25 -10.75 25.83
CA TYR A 42 24.42 -10.96 27.27
C TYR A 42 25.80 -10.45 27.71
N LEU A 43 26.09 -10.50 29.03
CA LEU A 43 27.34 -9.94 29.56
C LEU A 43 28.60 -10.56 28.96
N GLY A 44 28.50 -11.82 28.49
CA GLY A 44 29.63 -12.50 27.84
C GLY A 44 29.78 -12.18 26.36
N THR A 45 28.86 -11.43 25.77
CA THR A 45 28.92 -11.07 24.35
C THR A 45 30.09 -10.11 24.11
N THR A 46 30.96 -10.43 23.16
CA THR A 46 32.09 -9.61 22.76
C THR A 46 31.98 -9.21 21.30
N GLY A 47 32.41 -7.97 21.00
CA GLY A 47 32.36 -7.45 19.64
C GLY A 47 30.98 -6.94 19.26
N TYR A 48 30.34 -7.59 18.32
CA TYR A 48 29.05 -7.13 17.80
C TYR A 48 27.87 -7.57 18.70
N ARG A 49 26.81 -6.75 18.69
CA ARG A 49 25.58 -7.09 19.37
C ARG A 49 24.90 -8.26 18.67
N ASP A 50 24.47 -9.24 19.47
CA ASP A 50 23.70 -10.38 18.92
C ASP A 50 22.23 -10.00 18.78
N THR A 51 21.65 -10.33 17.65
CA THR A 51 20.25 -10.05 17.38
C THR A 51 19.59 -11.25 16.74
N MET A 52 18.27 -11.36 16.88
CA MET A 52 17.48 -12.35 16.18
C MET A 52 16.20 -11.71 15.65
N PRO A 53 15.56 -12.28 14.61
CA PRO A 53 14.28 -11.77 14.13
C PRO A 53 13.18 -11.99 15.17
N GLY A 54 12.25 -11.05 15.24
CA GLY A 54 11.05 -11.21 16.05
C GLY A 54 10.05 -12.15 15.41
N ASP A 55 8.95 -12.40 16.10
CA ASP A 55 7.96 -13.40 15.69
C ASP A 55 6.86 -12.84 14.79
N LEU A 56 6.58 -11.54 14.90
CA LEU A 56 5.47 -10.90 14.21
C LEU A 56 5.96 -9.80 13.27
N VAL A 57 5.40 -9.76 12.08
CA VAL A 57 5.66 -8.72 11.08
C VAL A 57 4.67 -7.59 11.28
N ASP A 58 5.18 -6.36 11.34
CA ASP A 58 4.37 -5.15 11.38
C ASP A 58 4.27 -4.55 9.97
N ILE A 59 3.07 -4.11 9.62
CA ILE A 59 2.83 -3.42 8.36
C ILE A 59 2.46 -1.98 8.67
N ASP A 60 3.23 -1.02 8.14
CA ASP A 60 2.94 0.39 8.33
C ASP A 60 1.73 0.80 7.50
N ALA A 61 0.96 1.76 8.01
CA ALA A 61 -0.08 2.41 7.23
C ALA A 61 0.57 3.15 6.06
N PHE A 62 -0.05 3.07 4.88
CA PHE A 62 0.45 3.79 3.72
C PHE A 62 -0.51 4.91 3.33
N GLU A 63 0.04 5.97 2.74
CA GLU A 63 -0.72 7.13 2.32
C GLU A 63 -0.94 7.10 0.81
N VAL A 64 -2.15 7.45 0.40
CA VAL A 64 -2.54 7.52 -1.00
C VAL A 64 -3.06 8.92 -1.29
N GLU A 65 -2.45 9.59 -2.26
CA GLU A 65 -2.95 10.85 -2.79
C GLU A 65 -3.88 10.57 -3.96
N VAL A 66 -5.11 11.02 -3.85
CA VAL A 66 -6.18 10.76 -4.81
C VAL A 66 -6.70 12.07 -5.37
N LEU A 67 -6.87 12.14 -6.69
CA LEU A 67 -7.58 13.26 -7.31
C LEU A 67 -9.04 13.21 -6.85
N PHE A 68 -9.48 14.28 -6.18
CA PHE A 68 -10.82 14.34 -5.61
C PHE A 68 -11.86 14.59 -6.71
N GLU A 69 -12.87 13.73 -6.75
CA GLU A 69 -14.03 13.91 -7.60
C GLU A 69 -15.28 14.03 -6.71
N ALA A 70 -16.01 15.10 -6.86
CA ALA A 70 -17.15 15.39 -6.00
C ALA A 70 -18.26 14.33 -6.08
N VAL A 71 -18.31 13.58 -7.18
CA VAL A 71 -19.32 12.53 -7.38
C VAL A 71 -19.00 11.29 -6.54
N THR A 72 -17.71 10.91 -6.48
CA THR A 72 -17.27 9.72 -5.73
C THR A 72 -16.86 10.04 -4.29
N GLY A 73 -16.31 11.23 -4.05
CA GLY A 73 -15.78 11.61 -2.75
C GLY A 73 -14.58 10.79 -2.32
N LEU A 74 -14.39 10.65 -1.02
CA LEU A 74 -13.36 9.80 -0.44
C LEU A 74 -14.02 8.58 0.21
N PRO A 75 -13.32 7.42 0.26
CA PRO A 75 -13.89 6.23 0.89
C PRO A 75 -14.11 6.43 2.40
N PRO A 76 -15.09 5.73 3.01
CA PRO A 76 -15.38 5.89 4.43
C PRO A 76 -14.26 5.32 5.32
N THR A 77 -14.08 5.89 6.51
CA THR A 77 -13.14 5.38 7.51
C THR A 77 -13.74 4.19 8.26
N GLY A 78 -12.86 3.26 8.67
CA GLY A 78 -13.23 2.17 9.57
C GLY A 78 -13.89 0.97 8.93
N THR A 79 -14.23 1.01 7.65
CA THR A 79 -14.81 -0.14 6.95
C THR A 79 -13.69 -1.10 6.56
N VAL A 80 -13.75 -2.32 7.07
CA VAL A 80 -12.79 -3.37 6.72
C VAL A 80 -13.17 -3.98 5.38
N GLU A 81 -12.26 -3.91 4.42
CA GLU A 81 -12.50 -4.38 3.06
C GLU A 81 -11.19 -4.77 2.38
N THR A 82 -11.27 -5.40 1.22
CA THR A 82 -10.07 -5.74 0.45
C THR A 82 -9.56 -4.51 -0.30
N ALA A 83 -8.31 -4.14 -0.02
CA ALA A 83 -7.61 -3.09 -0.75
C ALA A 83 -6.60 -3.75 -1.70
N THR A 84 -6.68 -3.41 -2.99
CA THR A 84 -5.82 -3.96 -4.02
C THR A 84 -5.07 -2.83 -4.74
N ILE A 85 -3.75 -2.90 -4.72
CA ILE A 85 -2.89 -2.02 -5.52
C ILE A 85 -2.48 -2.82 -6.75
N THR A 86 -2.87 -2.34 -7.94
CA THR A 86 -2.51 -2.97 -9.20
C THR A 86 -1.37 -2.18 -9.83
N TYR A 87 -0.27 -2.86 -10.10
CA TYR A 87 0.90 -2.24 -10.72
C TYR A 87 0.72 -2.14 -12.24
N PRO A 88 1.45 -1.23 -12.90
CA PRO A 88 1.36 -1.12 -14.36
C PRO A 88 1.77 -2.40 -15.06
N LEU A 89 1.06 -2.76 -16.13
CA LEU A 89 1.37 -3.93 -16.94
C LEU A 89 2.40 -3.55 -18.00
N GLN A 90 3.67 -3.65 -17.66
CA GLN A 90 4.77 -3.33 -18.58
C GLN A 90 5.78 -4.48 -18.74
N THR A 91 5.45 -5.63 -18.19
CA THR A 91 6.28 -6.82 -18.36
C THR A 91 5.96 -7.46 -19.71
N SER A 92 6.97 -7.60 -20.55
CA SER A 92 6.82 -8.19 -21.87
C SER A 92 6.32 -9.64 -21.77
N GLY A 93 5.28 -9.97 -22.52
CA GLY A 93 4.68 -11.30 -22.55
C GLY A 93 3.67 -11.55 -21.45
N ALA A 94 3.44 -10.61 -20.54
CA ALA A 94 2.41 -10.73 -19.52
C ALA A 94 1.09 -10.17 -20.01
N SER A 95 -0.02 -10.82 -19.67
CA SER A 95 -1.38 -10.37 -19.95
C SER A 95 -2.13 -9.93 -18.70
N THR A 96 -1.65 -10.31 -17.52
CA THR A 96 -2.25 -9.95 -16.23
C THR A 96 -1.25 -9.17 -15.40
N ALA A 97 -1.68 -8.00 -14.90
CA ALA A 97 -0.85 -7.13 -14.10
C ALA A 97 -0.59 -7.71 -12.71
N ALA A 98 0.58 -7.40 -12.16
CA ALA A 98 0.90 -7.72 -10.77
C ALA A 98 0.03 -6.90 -9.83
N ASN A 99 -0.26 -7.45 -8.66
CA ASN A 99 -1.01 -6.73 -7.64
C ASN A 99 -0.55 -7.09 -6.23
N THR A 100 -0.85 -6.21 -5.29
CA THR A 100 -0.72 -6.46 -3.87
C THR A 100 -2.09 -6.25 -3.23
N ALA A 101 -2.60 -7.28 -2.57
CA ALA A 101 -3.94 -7.23 -2.00
C ALA A 101 -3.95 -7.73 -0.56
N GLY A 102 -4.89 -7.24 0.21
CA GLY A 102 -5.10 -7.69 1.59
C GLY A 102 -6.30 -7.00 2.19
N THR A 103 -6.76 -7.51 3.33
CA THR A 103 -7.83 -6.89 4.08
C THR A 103 -7.32 -5.66 4.80
N ALA A 104 -7.98 -4.54 4.59
CA ALA A 104 -7.52 -3.25 5.09
C ALA A 104 -8.69 -2.35 5.47
N PHE A 105 -8.38 -1.28 6.17
CA PHE A 105 -9.35 -0.23 6.47
C PHE A 105 -8.68 1.14 6.40
N ILE A 106 -9.49 2.16 6.21
CA ILE A 106 -8.99 3.53 6.19
C ILE A 106 -9.03 4.06 7.62
N ASN A 107 -7.86 4.40 8.16
CA ASN A 107 -7.75 4.93 9.51
C ASN A 107 -7.84 6.46 9.58
N SER A 108 -7.54 7.14 8.49
CA SER A 108 -7.73 8.58 8.39
C SER A 108 -7.91 9.02 6.95
N ARG A 109 -8.56 10.15 6.76
CA ARG A 109 -8.71 10.76 5.45
C ARG A 109 -8.64 12.27 5.60
N LYS A 110 -7.94 12.90 4.68
CA LYS A 110 -7.84 14.35 4.60
C LYS A 110 -8.56 14.83 3.36
N TRP A 111 -9.56 15.70 3.56
CA TRP A 111 -10.27 16.30 2.44
C TRP A 111 -9.37 17.30 1.70
N PRO A 112 -9.60 17.52 0.40
CA PRO A 112 -8.72 18.36 -0.38
C PRO A 112 -8.74 19.81 0.05
N ASP A 113 -7.60 20.48 -0.08
CA ASP A 113 -7.50 21.93 0.07
C ASP A 113 -8.14 22.61 -1.15
N LEU A 114 -8.91 23.66 -0.92
CA LEU A 114 -9.59 24.38 -1.98
C LEU A 114 -8.84 25.68 -2.30
N GLN A 115 -8.25 25.71 -3.48
CA GLN A 115 -7.43 26.83 -3.95
C GLN A 115 -7.75 27.12 -5.42
N THR A 116 -7.57 28.38 -5.83
CA THR A 116 -7.60 28.72 -7.26
C THR A 116 -6.32 28.20 -7.94
N ASN A 117 -6.45 27.79 -9.19
CA ASN A 117 -5.34 27.30 -10.02
C ASN A 117 -4.64 26.06 -9.49
N SER A 118 -5.31 25.31 -8.62
CA SER A 118 -4.77 24.08 -8.05
C SER A 118 -5.82 22.99 -8.11
N GLU A 119 -5.42 21.78 -8.43
CA GLU A 119 -6.30 20.63 -8.44
C GLU A 119 -6.65 20.21 -7.00
N MET A 120 -7.81 19.59 -6.84
CA MET A 120 -8.24 19.08 -5.54
C MET A 120 -7.65 17.67 -5.34
N VAL A 121 -6.79 17.53 -4.33
CA VAL A 121 -6.16 16.26 -3.99
C VAL A 121 -6.50 15.89 -2.56
N GLY A 122 -7.14 14.75 -2.39
CA GLY A 122 -7.40 14.17 -1.06
C GLY A 122 -6.33 13.17 -0.69
N THR A 123 -6.09 13.00 0.59
CA THR A 123 -5.14 12.02 1.12
C THR A 123 -5.86 11.03 2.02
N ILE A 124 -5.65 9.74 1.78
CA ILE A 124 -6.18 8.68 2.65
C ILE A 124 -5.04 7.86 3.21
N SER A 125 -5.18 7.42 4.46
CA SER A 125 -4.23 6.53 5.10
C SER A 125 -4.88 5.16 5.24
N ILE A 126 -4.24 4.13 4.70
CA ILE A 126 -4.77 2.77 4.66
C ILE A 126 -3.90 1.88 5.54
N GLN A 127 -4.54 1.12 6.42
CA GLN A 127 -3.87 0.15 7.30
C GLN A 127 -4.38 -1.25 6.99
N TYR A 128 -3.49 -2.19 6.69
CA TYR A 128 -3.85 -3.59 6.63
C TYR A 128 -4.18 -4.10 8.02
N ASP A 129 -5.21 -4.92 8.14
CA ASP A 129 -5.71 -5.37 9.44
C ASP A 129 -4.85 -6.45 10.11
N GLY A 130 -3.92 -7.04 9.36
CA GLY A 130 -3.02 -8.06 9.90
C GLY A 130 -3.61 -9.46 9.99
N ALA A 131 -4.93 -9.62 9.82
CA ALA A 131 -5.57 -10.93 9.95
C ALA A 131 -5.09 -11.91 8.87
N THR A 132 -4.97 -11.43 7.64
CA THR A 132 -4.46 -12.21 6.52
C THR A 132 -3.16 -11.64 5.96
N GLY A 133 -2.77 -10.45 6.44
CA GLY A 133 -1.65 -9.72 5.89
C GLY A 133 -1.92 -9.28 4.46
N GLN A 134 -0.86 -9.09 3.73
CA GLN A 134 -0.90 -8.73 2.32
C GLN A 134 -0.34 -9.86 1.47
N THR A 135 -0.82 -9.99 0.25
CA THR A 135 -0.33 -10.98 -0.71
C THR A 135 0.06 -10.28 -1.99
N PHE A 136 1.31 -10.50 -2.42
CA PHE A 136 1.78 -10.06 -3.73
C PHE A 136 1.56 -11.15 -4.76
N THR A 137 0.94 -10.79 -5.88
CA THR A 137 0.75 -11.68 -7.02
C THR A 137 1.53 -11.13 -8.20
N ALA A 138 2.47 -11.89 -8.71
CA ALA A 138 3.30 -11.47 -9.84
C ALA A 138 2.50 -11.40 -11.13
N ALA A 139 2.96 -10.57 -12.07
CA ALA A 139 2.39 -10.50 -13.40
C ALA A 139 2.59 -11.84 -14.14
N SER A 140 1.64 -12.19 -14.95
CA SER A 140 1.67 -13.47 -15.70
C SER A 140 1.11 -13.34 -17.12
#